data_3ed50f42f23f992c330f67315b641d34
#
_entry.id   3ed50f42f23f992c330f67315b641d34
#
_cell.length_a   1.000
_cell.length_b   1.000
_cell.length_c   1.000
_cell.angle_alpha   90.00
_cell.angle_beta   90.00
_cell.angle_gamma   90.00
#
_symmetry.space_group_name_H-M   'P 1'
#
loop_
_entity.id
_entity.type
_entity.pdbx_description
1 polymer ?
#
loop_
_entity_poly.entity_id
_entity_poly.type
_entity_poly.pdbx_seq_one_letter_code
_entity_poly.pdbx_strand_id
1 'polypeptide(L)'
;FENKTIWITGASSGIGKALAIKFSSLGANIVLSSRNEDELLKVANQCSTATLIIPLDLAKQDDFPEATKKVCEKFKTIDYLINNGGISQRSRATETNLEVDRLLMEINYFGTIALTKAVLPVMQNQQRGHIITISSLSGKFGFFLRSAYAAAKFAQVGFFESLRLEEERNNINVSIVFPGFVKTNISQNALSGSGKKHGVLDNNQDKGISPDKCAQDIVNGILDNKHEIYSGGKEIW
;
A
#
# COMPACT_ATOMS: atom_id res chain seq x y z
N PHE A 1 18.95 3.75 -1.54
CA PHE A 1 18.23 2.49 -1.25
C PHE A 1 19.05 1.25 -1.58
N GLU A 2 20.31 1.44 -1.94
CA GLU A 2 21.21 0.34 -2.32
C GLU A 2 21.30 -0.72 -1.23
N ASN A 3 21.11 -1.98 -1.63
CA ASN A 3 21.11 -3.16 -0.74
C ASN A 3 20.01 -3.17 0.35
N LYS A 4 19.05 -2.24 0.33
CA LYS A 4 17.91 -2.24 1.24
C LYS A 4 16.84 -3.22 0.80
N THR A 5 16.19 -3.88 1.72
CA THR A 5 15.06 -4.76 1.45
C THR A 5 13.75 -3.98 1.59
N ILE A 6 13.00 -3.92 0.49
CA ILE A 6 11.72 -3.19 0.41
C ILE A 6 10.60 -4.17 0.09
N TRP A 7 9.67 -4.34 1.02
CA TRP A 7 8.50 -5.19 0.84
C TRP A 7 7.28 -4.36 0.44
N ILE A 8 6.66 -4.69 -0.71
CA ILE A 8 5.57 -3.92 -1.30
C ILE A 8 4.35 -4.82 -1.48
N THR A 9 3.22 -4.47 -0.84
CA THR A 9 1.94 -5.13 -1.08
C THR A 9 1.19 -4.46 -2.24
N GLY A 10 0.34 -5.23 -2.94
CA GLY A 10 -0.34 -4.73 -4.15
C GLY A 10 0.63 -4.39 -5.28
N ALA A 11 1.77 -5.09 -5.33
CA ALA A 11 2.87 -4.81 -6.26
C ALA A 11 2.60 -5.21 -7.71
N SER A 12 1.49 -5.91 -7.99
CA SER A 12 1.18 -6.41 -9.35
C SER A 12 0.75 -5.34 -10.35
N SER A 13 0.36 -4.14 -9.89
CA SER A 13 -0.13 -3.07 -10.78
C SER A 13 -0.04 -1.68 -10.14
N GLY A 14 -0.36 -0.64 -10.93
CA GLY A 14 -0.53 0.73 -10.46
C GLY A 14 0.66 1.28 -9.67
N ILE A 15 0.38 1.92 -8.54
CA ILE A 15 1.39 2.56 -7.69
C ILE A 15 2.40 1.52 -7.17
N GLY A 16 1.93 0.35 -6.72
CA GLY A 16 2.81 -0.70 -6.18
C GLY A 16 3.82 -1.22 -7.20
N LYS A 17 3.38 -1.47 -8.44
CA LYS A 17 4.27 -1.83 -9.56
C LYS A 17 5.30 -0.73 -9.84
N ALA A 18 4.85 0.53 -9.94
CA ALA A 18 5.74 1.65 -10.20
C ALA A 18 6.79 1.84 -9.10
N LEU A 19 6.39 1.68 -7.83
CA LEU A 19 7.30 1.71 -6.67
C LEU A 19 8.33 0.57 -6.74
N ALA A 20 7.91 -0.65 -7.07
CA ALA A 20 8.82 -1.79 -7.19
C ALA A 20 9.92 -1.55 -8.22
N ILE A 21 9.54 -1.11 -9.42
CA ILE A 21 10.49 -0.79 -10.50
C ILE A 21 11.39 0.38 -10.08
N LYS A 22 10.82 1.44 -9.49
CA LYS A 22 11.57 2.61 -9.07
C LYS A 22 12.59 2.28 -7.99
N PHE A 23 12.22 1.56 -6.93
CA PHE A 23 13.16 1.20 -5.87
C PHE A 23 14.22 0.22 -6.36
N SER A 24 13.86 -0.72 -7.23
CA SER A 24 14.83 -1.61 -7.88
C SER A 24 15.88 -0.81 -8.67
N SER A 25 15.47 0.22 -9.42
CA SER A 25 16.40 1.10 -10.14
C SER A 25 17.32 1.92 -9.22
N LEU A 26 16.98 2.02 -7.93
CA LEU A 26 17.79 2.66 -6.88
C LEU A 26 18.61 1.66 -6.06
N GLY A 27 18.74 0.41 -6.54
CA GLY A 27 19.59 -0.62 -5.95
C GLY A 27 18.95 -1.43 -4.83
N ALA A 28 17.64 -1.29 -4.56
CA ALA A 28 16.96 -2.03 -3.50
C ALA A 28 16.59 -3.46 -3.93
N ASN A 29 16.67 -4.41 -3.01
CA ASN A 29 16.07 -5.73 -3.13
C ASN A 29 14.55 -5.62 -2.92
N ILE A 30 13.75 -6.24 -3.77
CA ILE A 30 12.30 -6.04 -3.79
C ILE A 30 11.56 -7.31 -3.41
N VAL A 31 10.70 -7.22 -2.39
CA VAL A 31 9.71 -8.26 -2.08
C VAL A 31 8.36 -7.82 -2.66
N LEU A 32 7.82 -8.65 -3.54
CA LEU A 32 6.61 -8.37 -4.30
C LEU A 32 5.46 -9.22 -3.78
N SER A 33 4.40 -8.60 -3.29
CA SER A 33 3.22 -9.31 -2.79
C SER A 33 1.92 -8.81 -3.43
N SER A 34 1.13 -9.75 -3.91
CA SER A 34 -0.27 -9.62 -4.30
C SER A 34 -0.88 -11.01 -4.46
N ARG A 35 -2.17 -11.11 -4.78
CA ARG A 35 -2.84 -12.39 -5.03
C ARG A 35 -2.50 -13.02 -6.38
N ASN A 36 -2.09 -12.21 -7.37
CA ASN A 36 -1.83 -12.65 -8.73
C ASN A 36 -0.31 -12.82 -8.94
N GLU A 37 0.14 -14.06 -8.84
CA GLU A 37 1.55 -14.42 -8.97
C GLU A 37 2.11 -14.17 -10.38
N ASP A 38 1.33 -14.43 -11.43
CA ASP A 38 1.75 -14.20 -12.82
C ASP A 38 2.05 -12.72 -13.09
N GLU A 39 1.23 -11.82 -12.55
CA GLU A 39 1.48 -10.38 -12.66
C GLU A 39 2.69 -9.94 -11.81
N LEU A 40 2.92 -10.57 -10.65
CA LEU A 40 4.14 -10.32 -9.86
C LEU A 40 5.40 -10.76 -10.61
N LEU A 41 5.37 -11.91 -11.30
CA LEU A 41 6.47 -12.37 -12.16
C LEU A 41 6.79 -11.38 -13.27
N LYS A 42 5.75 -10.82 -13.92
CA LYS A 42 5.96 -9.77 -14.93
C LYS A 42 6.61 -8.50 -14.36
N VAL A 43 6.30 -8.14 -13.12
CA VAL A 43 6.93 -7.00 -12.44
C VAL A 43 8.35 -7.34 -12.03
N ALA A 44 8.60 -8.54 -11.48
CA ALA A 44 9.92 -9.01 -11.11
C ALA A 44 10.90 -8.96 -12.31
N ASN A 45 10.45 -9.36 -13.49
CA ASN A 45 11.23 -9.30 -14.73
C ASN A 45 11.56 -7.87 -15.21
N GLN A 46 10.91 -6.85 -14.65
CA GLN A 46 11.20 -5.44 -14.93
C GLN A 46 12.12 -4.81 -13.87
N CYS A 47 12.39 -5.53 -12.77
CA CYS A 47 13.30 -5.09 -11.74
C CYS A 47 14.76 -5.42 -12.11
N SER A 48 15.68 -4.52 -11.80
CA SER A 48 17.12 -4.66 -12.09
C SER A 48 17.92 -5.30 -10.94
N THR A 49 17.28 -5.55 -9.80
CA THR A 49 17.88 -6.10 -8.59
C THR A 49 17.22 -7.42 -8.18
N ALA A 50 17.72 -8.04 -7.10
CA ALA A 50 17.14 -9.26 -6.58
C ALA A 50 15.67 -9.06 -6.16
N THR A 51 14.82 -10.00 -6.57
CA THR A 51 13.40 -10.00 -6.21
C THR A 51 13.02 -11.26 -5.45
N LEU A 52 12.00 -11.17 -4.61
CA LEU A 52 11.33 -12.29 -3.96
C LEU A 52 9.82 -12.10 -4.15
N ILE A 53 9.17 -13.10 -4.75
CA ILE A 53 7.72 -13.11 -4.92
C ILE A 53 7.11 -13.89 -3.76
N ILE A 54 6.18 -13.23 -3.06
CA ILE A 54 5.38 -13.83 -2.00
C ILE A 54 3.91 -13.53 -2.31
N PRO A 55 3.19 -14.49 -2.93
CA PRO A 55 1.75 -14.36 -3.10
C PRO A 55 1.08 -14.17 -1.74
N LEU A 56 0.25 -13.13 -1.61
CA LEU A 56 -0.34 -12.75 -0.33
C LEU A 56 -1.76 -12.20 -0.54
N ASP A 57 -2.70 -12.69 0.25
CA ASP A 57 -4.05 -12.15 0.35
C ASP A 57 -4.20 -11.39 1.69
N LEU A 58 -4.45 -10.09 1.63
CA LEU A 58 -4.60 -9.28 2.83
C LEU A 58 -5.81 -9.67 3.70
N ALA A 59 -6.76 -10.45 3.16
CA ALA A 59 -7.84 -11.04 3.93
C ALA A 59 -7.47 -12.34 4.67
N LYS A 60 -6.27 -12.90 4.42
CA LYS A 60 -5.76 -14.14 5.02
C LYS A 60 -4.55 -13.85 5.90
N GLN A 61 -4.80 -13.37 7.09
CA GLN A 61 -3.77 -12.81 7.97
C GLN A 61 -2.86 -13.88 8.61
N ASP A 62 -3.35 -15.11 8.72
CA ASP A 62 -2.60 -16.24 9.32
C ASP A 62 -1.30 -16.57 8.55
N ASP A 63 -1.23 -16.20 7.26
CA ASP A 63 -0.08 -16.46 6.42
C ASP A 63 1.09 -15.45 6.64
N PHE A 64 0.84 -14.31 7.32
CA PHE A 64 1.80 -13.22 7.41
C PHE A 64 3.06 -13.50 8.22
N PRO A 65 3.01 -14.22 9.35
CA PRO A 65 4.21 -14.60 10.08
C PRO A 65 5.17 -15.47 9.24
N GLU A 66 4.62 -16.46 8.53
CA GLU A 66 5.43 -17.34 7.68
C GLU A 66 5.97 -16.57 6.45
N ALA A 67 5.18 -15.67 5.86
CA ALA A 67 5.63 -14.77 4.80
C ALA A 67 6.80 -13.89 5.27
N THR A 68 6.70 -13.31 6.47
CA THR A 68 7.76 -12.49 7.08
C THR A 68 9.04 -13.29 7.27
N LYS A 69 8.93 -14.53 7.78
CA LYS A 69 10.05 -15.45 7.94
C LYS A 69 10.77 -15.72 6.61
N LYS A 70 10.04 -16.02 5.53
CA LYS A 70 10.61 -16.23 4.19
C LYS A 70 11.40 -15.01 3.68
N VAL A 71 10.92 -13.79 3.94
CA VAL A 71 11.66 -12.57 3.60
C VAL A 71 12.97 -12.51 4.36
N CYS A 72 12.94 -12.76 5.68
CA CYS A 72 14.14 -12.75 6.52
C CYS A 72 15.13 -13.86 6.17
N GLU A 73 14.65 -15.04 5.76
CA GLU A 73 15.52 -16.13 5.27
C GLU A 73 16.28 -15.71 4.01
N LYS A 74 15.62 -15.00 3.08
CA LYS A 74 16.23 -14.56 1.81
C LYS A 74 17.15 -13.36 1.97
N PHE A 75 16.67 -12.29 2.65
CA PHE A 75 17.35 -10.99 2.65
C PHE A 75 17.90 -10.56 4.01
N LYS A 76 17.63 -11.33 5.08
CA LYS A 76 18.07 -11.08 6.47
C LYS A 76 17.40 -9.87 7.14
N THR A 77 17.05 -8.83 6.40
CA THR A 77 16.45 -7.60 6.93
C THR A 77 15.18 -7.22 6.16
N ILE A 78 14.32 -6.43 6.79
CA ILE A 78 13.23 -5.70 6.15
C ILE A 78 13.45 -4.24 6.51
N ASP A 79 13.98 -3.46 5.57
CA ASP A 79 14.28 -2.04 5.82
C ASP A 79 13.04 -1.14 5.58
N TYR A 80 12.20 -1.51 4.60
CA TYR A 80 10.97 -0.77 4.27
C TYR A 80 9.80 -1.73 4.08
N LEU A 81 8.66 -1.42 4.69
CA LEU A 81 7.37 -2.06 4.41
C LEU A 81 6.45 -1.03 3.76
N ILE A 82 6.02 -1.30 2.52
CA ILE A 82 5.09 -0.43 1.80
C ILE A 82 3.73 -1.12 1.73
N ASN A 83 2.84 -0.70 2.60
CA ASN A 83 1.45 -1.11 2.64
C ASN A 83 0.66 -0.38 1.55
N ASN A 84 0.66 -0.93 0.33
CA ASN A 84 -0.02 -0.35 -0.83
C ASN A 84 -1.24 -1.17 -1.26
N GLY A 85 -1.31 -2.44 -0.91
CA GLY A 85 -2.44 -3.30 -1.26
C GLY A 85 -3.76 -2.78 -0.69
N GLY A 86 -4.81 -2.83 -1.51
CA GLY A 86 -6.14 -2.41 -1.10
C GLY A 86 -7.17 -2.47 -2.23
N ILE A 87 -8.44 -2.32 -1.87
CA ILE A 87 -9.58 -2.28 -2.78
C ILE A 87 -10.41 -1.02 -2.55
N SER A 88 -11.26 -0.67 -3.51
CA SER A 88 -12.15 0.49 -3.42
C SER A 88 -13.61 0.09 -3.59
N GLN A 89 -14.52 1.03 -3.35
CA GLN A 89 -15.98 0.88 -3.49
C GLN A 89 -16.53 2.03 -4.33
N ARG A 90 -17.63 1.75 -5.02
CA ARG A 90 -18.42 2.70 -5.80
C ARG A 90 -19.91 2.41 -5.63
N SER A 91 -20.50 2.95 -4.56
CA SER A 91 -21.94 2.89 -4.31
C SER A 91 -22.35 3.90 -3.25
N ARG A 92 -23.64 4.26 -3.19
CA ARG A 92 -24.19 5.05 -2.08
C ARG A 92 -24.19 4.22 -0.80
N ALA A 93 -24.07 4.86 0.36
CA ALA A 93 -24.11 4.17 1.65
C ALA A 93 -25.40 3.36 1.83
N THR A 94 -26.55 3.89 1.35
CA THR A 94 -27.83 3.21 1.40
C THR A 94 -27.97 1.99 0.48
N GLU A 95 -27.07 1.87 -0.50
CA GLU A 95 -27.06 0.79 -1.51
C GLU A 95 -25.90 -0.20 -1.27
N THR A 96 -25.09 0.04 -0.27
CA THR A 96 -23.93 -0.79 0.05
C THR A 96 -24.31 -1.83 1.09
N ASN A 97 -24.14 -3.11 0.75
CA ASN A 97 -24.33 -4.21 1.69
C ASN A 97 -23.22 -4.15 2.76
N LEU A 98 -23.59 -4.43 4.00
CA LEU A 98 -22.66 -4.38 5.14
C LEU A 98 -21.46 -5.35 4.97
N GLU A 99 -21.62 -6.42 4.23
CA GLU A 99 -20.54 -7.35 3.87
C GLU A 99 -19.46 -6.67 3.01
N VAL A 100 -19.86 -5.73 2.15
CA VAL A 100 -18.91 -4.91 1.36
C VAL A 100 -18.15 -3.96 2.27
N ASP A 101 -18.84 -3.30 3.21
CA ASP A 101 -18.21 -2.42 4.21
C ASP A 101 -17.19 -3.21 5.04
N ARG A 102 -17.57 -4.41 5.52
CA ARG A 102 -16.68 -5.31 6.27
C ARG A 102 -15.47 -5.73 5.45
N LEU A 103 -15.68 -6.10 4.17
CA LEU A 103 -14.58 -6.52 3.29
C LEU A 103 -13.60 -5.38 3.02
N LEU A 104 -14.08 -4.14 2.87
CA LEU A 104 -13.22 -2.95 2.73
C LEU A 104 -12.36 -2.75 3.99
N MET A 105 -12.96 -2.88 5.18
CA MET A 105 -12.22 -2.80 6.44
C MET A 105 -11.25 -3.97 6.60
N GLU A 106 -11.66 -5.19 6.26
CA GLU A 106 -10.83 -6.38 6.37
C GLU A 106 -9.55 -6.26 5.55
N ILE A 107 -9.68 -5.91 4.27
CA ILE A 107 -8.52 -5.83 3.37
C ILE A 107 -7.70 -4.57 3.62
N ASN A 108 -8.35 -3.39 3.64
CA ASN A 108 -7.62 -2.13 3.67
C ASN A 108 -7.08 -1.78 5.06
N TYR A 109 -7.76 -2.18 6.13
CA TYR A 109 -7.36 -1.87 7.50
C TYR A 109 -6.77 -3.09 8.22
N PHE A 110 -7.57 -4.13 8.48
CA PHE A 110 -7.09 -5.27 9.27
C PHE A 110 -5.93 -6.01 8.59
N GLY A 111 -6.00 -6.27 7.30
CA GLY A 111 -4.89 -6.89 6.56
C GLY A 111 -3.61 -6.03 6.58
N THR A 112 -3.77 -4.72 6.44
CA THR A 112 -2.64 -3.78 6.49
C THR A 112 -1.97 -3.77 7.87
N ILE A 113 -2.76 -3.66 8.95
CA ILE A 113 -2.19 -3.62 10.30
C ILE A 113 -1.64 -4.98 10.75
N ALA A 114 -2.27 -6.08 10.32
CA ALA A 114 -1.78 -7.42 10.65
C ALA A 114 -0.42 -7.70 10.03
N LEU A 115 -0.21 -7.36 8.75
CA LEU A 115 1.10 -7.47 8.11
C LEU A 115 2.13 -6.55 8.77
N THR A 116 1.74 -5.32 9.10
CA THR A 116 2.60 -4.39 9.84
C THR A 116 3.04 -5.00 11.17
N LYS A 117 2.11 -5.57 11.95
CA LYS A 117 2.42 -6.23 13.23
C LYS A 117 3.29 -7.47 13.07
N ALA A 118 3.20 -8.21 11.96
CA ALA A 118 4.06 -9.34 11.68
C ALA A 118 5.51 -8.92 11.34
N VAL A 119 5.67 -7.77 10.68
CA VAL A 119 6.99 -7.22 10.30
C VAL A 119 7.65 -6.43 11.43
N LEU A 120 6.86 -5.75 12.24
CA LEU A 120 7.33 -4.82 13.26
C LEU A 120 8.39 -5.41 14.21
N PRO A 121 8.26 -6.64 14.76
CA PRO A 121 9.29 -7.24 15.61
C PRO A 121 10.65 -7.39 14.92
N VAL A 122 10.66 -7.62 13.59
CA VAL A 122 11.90 -7.69 12.81
C VAL A 122 12.58 -6.32 12.79
N MET A 123 11.83 -5.26 12.49
CA MET A 123 12.35 -3.89 12.49
C MET A 123 12.80 -3.43 13.89
N GLN A 124 12.05 -3.80 14.94
CA GLN A 124 12.42 -3.51 16.33
C GLN A 124 13.75 -4.19 16.71
N ASN A 125 13.94 -5.46 16.35
CA ASN A 125 15.21 -6.16 16.56
C ASN A 125 16.37 -5.55 15.75
N GLN A 126 16.07 -4.97 14.58
CA GLN A 126 17.05 -4.26 13.75
C GLN A 126 17.38 -2.86 14.31
N GLN A 127 16.56 -2.30 15.20
CA GLN A 127 16.59 -0.92 15.68
C GLN A 127 16.58 0.09 14.52
N ARG A 128 15.90 -0.27 13.44
CA ARG A 128 15.69 0.56 12.25
C ARG A 128 14.60 -0.03 11.36
N GLY A 129 13.87 0.83 10.70
CA GLY A 129 12.87 0.46 9.71
C GLY A 129 12.08 1.68 9.24
N HIS A 130 11.34 1.51 8.17
CA HIS A 130 10.41 2.53 7.71
C HIS A 130 9.13 1.86 7.19
N ILE A 131 8.02 2.17 7.82
CA ILE A 131 6.69 1.69 7.43
C ILE A 131 6.01 2.80 6.64
N ILE A 132 5.63 2.52 5.41
CA ILE A 132 4.94 3.46 4.51
C ILE A 132 3.55 2.90 4.21
N THR A 133 2.51 3.68 4.50
CA THR A 133 1.11 3.27 4.22
C THR A 133 0.51 4.16 3.16
N ILE A 134 0.08 3.52 2.06
CA ILE A 134 -0.62 4.23 0.98
C ILE A 134 -2.09 4.37 1.37
N SER A 135 -2.43 5.52 1.96
CA SER A 135 -3.80 5.91 2.25
C SER A 135 -4.46 6.50 0.99
N SER A 136 -5.05 7.64 1.06
CA SER A 136 -5.69 8.39 -0.01
C SER A 136 -6.07 9.78 0.54
N LEU A 137 -6.35 10.74 -0.32
CA LEU A 137 -7.09 11.94 0.08
C LEU A 137 -8.42 11.57 0.76
N SER A 138 -9.01 10.40 0.42
CA SER A 138 -10.17 9.84 1.13
C SER A 138 -9.89 9.45 2.58
N GLY A 139 -8.67 9.48 3.05
CA GLY A 139 -8.29 9.35 4.46
C GLY A 139 -8.21 10.69 5.21
N LYS A 140 -8.39 11.82 4.52
CA LYS A 140 -8.45 13.17 5.09
C LYS A 140 -9.87 13.75 5.05
N PHE A 141 -10.64 13.40 4.04
CA PHE A 141 -12.04 13.83 3.89
C PHE A 141 -12.84 12.82 3.06
N GLY A 142 -14.19 12.86 3.22
CA GLY A 142 -15.10 11.96 2.50
C GLY A 142 -15.24 12.31 1.04
N PHE A 143 -15.46 11.28 0.21
CA PHE A 143 -15.80 11.42 -1.20
C PHE A 143 -17.13 10.75 -1.51
N PHE A 144 -17.85 11.30 -2.47
CA PHE A 144 -19.10 10.74 -2.96
C PHE A 144 -18.91 9.28 -3.44
N LEU A 145 -19.82 8.39 -3.09
CA LEU A 145 -19.82 6.96 -3.39
C LEU A 145 -18.65 6.15 -2.78
N ARG A 146 -18.00 6.64 -1.74
CA ARG A 146 -16.80 6.00 -1.14
C ARG A 146 -16.86 5.89 0.38
N SER A 147 -18.04 5.76 0.97
CA SER A 147 -18.22 5.77 2.43
C SER A 147 -17.34 4.73 3.14
N ALA A 148 -17.44 3.44 2.77
CA ALA A 148 -16.63 2.36 3.36
C ALA A 148 -15.14 2.51 3.04
N TYR A 149 -14.80 2.90 1.82
CA TYR A 149 -13.42 3.13 1.43
C TYR A 149 -12.78 4.27 2.25
N ALA A 150 -13.47 5.41 2.36
CA ALA A 150 -13.01 6.53 3.16
C ALA A 150 -12.85 6.12 4.64
N ALA A 151 -13.85 5.43 5.22
CA ALA A 151 -13.77 4.93 6.59
C ALA A 151 -12.52 4.07 6.83
N ALA A 152 -12.22 3.13 5.93
CA ALA A 152 -11.03 2.29 6.04
C ALA A 152 -9.73 3.11 5.91
N LYS A 153 -9.69 4.12 5.03
CA LYS A 153 -8.53 4.99 4.85
C LYS A 153 -8.32 5.95 6.04
N PHE A 154 -9.39 6.44 6.69
CA PHE A 154 -9.31 7.18 7.95
C PHE A 154 -8.80 6.28 9.09
N ALA A 155 -9.27 5.04 9.17
CA ALA A 155 -8.81 4.07 10.17
C ALA A 155 -7.30 3.81 10.04
N GLN A 156 -6.78 3.68 8.81
CA GLN A 156 -5.33 3.59 8.57
C GLN A 156 -4.60 4.82 9.12
N VAL A 157 -5.08 6.03 8.84
CA VAL A 157 -4.43 7.28 9.31
C VAL A 157 -4.31 7.25 10.83
N GLY A 158 -5.40 7.02 11.56
CA GLY A 158 -5.37 7.00 13.02
C GLY A 158 -4.42 5.95 13.59
N PHE A 159 -4.39 4.74 13.01
CA PHE A 159 -3.48 3.68 13.46
C PHE A 159 -2.01 4.04 13.21
N PHE A 160 -1.66 4.49 12.01
CA PHE A 160 -0.26 4.75 11.67
C PHE A 160 0.29 6.03 12.29
N GLU A 161 -0.54 7.02 12.59
CA GLU A 161 -0.12 8.18 13.41
C GLU A 161 0.23 7.75 14.83
N SER A 162 -0.59 6.88 15.45
CA SER A 162 -0.29 6.34 16.78
C SER A 162 0.97 5.48 16.76
N LEU A 163 1.11 4.58 15.79
CA LEU A 163 2.28 3.73 15.62
C LEU A 163 3.58 4.54 15.47
N ARG A 164 3.52 5.68 14.78
CA ARG A 164 4.67 6.57 14.62
C ARG A 164 5.23 7.04 15.98
N LEU A 165 4.35 7.38 16.90
CA LEU A 165 4.74 7.81 18.23
C LEU A 165 5.23 6.64 19.10
N GLU A 166 4.60 5.47 18.97
CA GLU A 166 4.97 4.26 19.71
C GLU A 166 6.37 3.76 19.33
N GLU A 167 6.75 3.87 18.05
CA GLU A 167 7.97 3.28 17.48
C GLU A 167 9.16 4.27 17.36
N GLU A 168 8.99 5.52 17.78
CA GLU A 168 10.04 6.54 17.74
C GLU A 168 11.32 6.08 18.47
N ARG A 169 11.16 5.42 19.63
CA ARG A 169 12.29 4.91 20.44
C ARG A 169 13.02 3.73 19.80
N ASN A 170 12.39 3.05 18.87
CA ASN A 170 12.95 1.92 18.13
C ASN A 170 13.62 2.34 16.80
N ASN A 171 13.72 3.66 16.54
CA ASN A 171 14.21 4.23 15.27
C ASN A 171 13.45 3.68 14.05
N ILE A 172 12.15 3.46 14.19
CA ILE A 172 11.27 3.04 13.09
C ILE A 172 10.45 4.25 12.66
N ASN A 173 10.68 4.67 11.41
CA ASN A 173 9.92 5.74 10.81
C ASN A 173 8.56 5.24 10.31
N VAL A 174 7.56 6.11 10.34
CA VAL A 174 6.24 5.84 9.77
C VAL A 174 5.83 7.03 8.90
N SER A 175 5.48 6.74 7.64
CA SER A 175 4.96 7.72 6.70
C SER A 175 3.59 7.30 6.17
N ILE A 176 2.69 8.27 6.03
CA ILE A 176 1.38 8.08 5.42
C ILE A 176 1.35 8.84 4.10
N VAL A 177 1.02 8.14 3.04
CA VAL A 177 0.91 8.73 1.70
C VAL A 177 -0.56 9.02 1.41
N PHE A 178 -0.83 10.19 0.88
CA PHE A 178 -2.16 10.66 0.47
C PHE A 178 -2.19 10.90 -1.04
N PRO A 179 -2.35 9.83 -1.86
CA PRO A 179 -2.53 10.03 -3.28
C PRO A 179 -3.88 10.70 -3.58
N GLY A 180 -3.86 11.63 -4.54
CA GLY A 180 -5.04 12.12 -5.23
C GLY A 180 -5.47 11.16 -6.35
N PHE A 181 -5.75 11.71 -7.53
CA PHE A 181 -6.08 10.90 -8.69
C PHE A 181 -4.81 10.41 -9.39
N VAL A 182 -4.62 9.08 -9.40
CA VAL A 182 -3.51 8.41 -10.07
C VAL A 182 -4.08 7.43 -11.10
N LYS A 183 -3.57 7.41 -12.32
CA LYS A 183 -3.99 6.50 -13.42
C LYS A 183 -3.75 5.05 -13.05
N THR A 184 -4.72 4.42 -12.41
CA THR A 184 -4.69 3.01 -11.99
C THR A 184 -6.05 2.37 -12.21
N ASN A 185 -6.10 1.05 -12.16
CA ASN A 185 -7.34 0.30 -12.32
C ASN A 185 -8.18 0.20 -11.03
N ILE A 186 -7.85 0.98 -9.99
CA ILE A 186 -8.52 0.86 -8.67
C ILE A 186 -10.02 1.19 -8.75
N SER A 187 -10.43 2.17 -9.58
CA SER A 187 -11.84 2.49 -9.77
C SER A 187 -12.57 1.42 -10.58
N GLN A 188 -11.94 0.91 -11.65
CA GLN A 188 -12.48 -0.16 -12.46
C GLN A 188 -12.63 -1.47 -11.68
N ASN A 189 -11.70 -1.75 -10.76
CA ASN A 189 -11.72 -2.91 -9.88
C ASN A 189 -12.49 -2.68 -8.57
N ALA A 190 -13.08 -1.49 -8.36
CA ALA A 190 -13.87 -1.17 -7.18
C ALA A 190 -15.09 -2.11 -7.07
N LEU A 191 -15.57 -2.31 -5.85
CA LEU A 191 -16.79 -3.06 -5.59
C LEU A 191 -18.01 -2.12 -5.71
N SER A 192 -19.08 -2.61 -6.33
CA SER A 192 -20.41 -2.02 -6.23
C SER A 192 -21.02 -2.32 -4.85
N GLY A 193 -22.17 -1.75 -4.56
CA GLY A 193 -22.90 -2.01 -3.31
C GLY A 193 -23.26 -3.47 -3.07
N SER A 194 -23.42 -4.27 -4.13
CA SER A 194 -23.68 -5.71 -4.07
C SER A 194 -22.41 -6.58 -4.00
N GLY A 195 -21.22 -5.98 -3.93
CA GLY A 195 -19.96 -6.71 -3.92
C GLY A 195 -19.44 -7.13 -5.32
N LYS A 196 -20.19 -6.84 -6.37
CA LYS A 196 -19.73 -7.11 -7.75
C LYS A 196 -18.72 -6.06 -8.21
N LYS A 197 -17.86 -6.41 -9.16
CA LYS A 197 -16.92 -5.47 -9.77
C LYS A 197 -17.67 -4.31 -10.44
N HIS A 198 -17.23 -3.06 -10.19
CA HIS A 198 -17.82 -1.86 -10.79
C HIS A 198 -17.61 -1.80 -12.32
N GLY A 199 -16.42 -2.15 -12.79
CA GLY A 199 -16.10 -2.29 -14.22
C GLY A 199 -15.85 -0.98 -14.98
N VAL A 200 -16.09 0.18 -14.36
CA VAL A 200 -15.97 1.49 -15.01
C VAL A 200 -14.77 2.25 -14.48
N LEU A 201 -13.98 2.84 -15.39
CA LEU A 201 -12.88 3.74 -15.03
C LEU A 201 -13.44 5.13 -14.77
N ASP A 202 -13.13 5.71 -13.60
CA ASP A 202 -13.52 7.10 -13.29
C ASP A 202 -12.78 8.11 -14.18
N ASN A 203 -13.47 9.08 -14.74
CA ASN A 203 -12.87 10.13 -15.56
C ASN A 203 -11.74 10.92 -14.84
N ASN A 204 -11.90 11.18 -13.55
CA ASN A 204 -10.88 11.86 -12.75
C ASN A 204 -9.65 10.98 -12.57
N GLN A 205 -9.83 9.67 -12.41
CA GLN A 205 -8.75 8.68 -12.31
C GLN A 205 -7.96 8.62 -13.63
N ASP A 206 -8.66 8.63 -14.76
CA ASP A 206 -8.04 8.61 -16.10
C ASP A 206 -7.24 9.89 -16.41
N LYS A 207 -7.63 11.01 -15.85
CA LYS A 207 -6.94 12.31 -15.97
C LYS A 207 -5.90 12.55 -14.88
N GLY A 208 -5.75 11.63 -13.94
CA GLY A 208 -4.80 11.72 -12.84
C GLY A 208 -3.34 11.66 -13.28
N ILE A 209 -2.45 11.85 -12.32
CA ILE A 209 -1.00 11.69 -12.55
C ILE A 209 -0.66 10.23 -12.90
N SER A 210 0.50 10.00 -13.52
CA SER A 210 0.98 8.65 -13.78
C SER A 210 1.39 7.94 -12.48
N PRO A 211 1.32 6.59 -12.42
CA PRO A 211 1.88 5.82 -11.31
C PRO A 211 3.37 6.10 -11.07
N ASP A 212 4.15 6.33 -12.14
CA ASP A 212 5.58 6.63 -12.04
C ASP A 212 5.83 7.98 -11.37
N LYS A 213 5.02 9.01 -11.70
CA LYS A 213 5.09 10.31 -11.01
C LYS A 213 4.74 10.16 -9.53
N CYS A 214 3.70 9.40 -9.21
CA CYS A 214 3.31 9.10 -7.84
C CYS A 214 4.44 8.37 -7.10
N ALA A 215 5.05 7.36 -7.71
CA ALA A 215 6.18 6.63 -7.14
C ALA A 215 7.39 7.56 -6.88
N GLN A 216 7.68 8.47 -7.82
CA GLN A 216 8.76 9.46 -7.63
C GLN A 216 8.48 10.39 -6.44
N ASP A 217 7.23 10.89 -6.31
CA ASP A 217 6.84 11.76 -5.19
C ASP A 217 6.98 11.04 -3.85
N ILE A 218 6.56 9.76 -3.80
CA ILE A 218 6.68 8.92 -2.61
C ILE A 218 8.17 8.71 -2.24
N VAL A 219 9.01 8.35 -3.21
CA VAL A 219 10.45 8.19 -2.98
C VAL A 219 11.08 9.47 -2.44
N ASN A 220 10.76 10.62 -3.03
CA ASN A 220 11.26 11.91 -2.55
C ASN A 220 10.80 12.21 -1.13
N GLY A 221 9.51 11.97 -0.82
CA GLY A 221 8.98 12.15 0.52
C GLY A 221 9.64 11.24 1.58
N ILE A 222 9.98 10.00 1.21
CA ILE A 222 10.73 9.07 2.06
C ILE A 222 12.16 9.59 2.31
N LEU A 223 12.85 10.08 1.27
CA LEU A 223 14.19 10.65 1.39
C LEU A 223 14.21 11.92 2.26
N ASP A 224 13.14 12.71 2.18
CA ASP A 224 12.95 13.91 2.99
C ASP A 224 12.46 13.60 4.42
N ASN A 225 12.30 12.33 4.80
CA ASN A 225 11.73 11.86 6.08
C ASN A 225 10.37 12.49 6.41
N LYS A 226 9.51 12.69 5.41
CA LYS A 226 8.18 13.26 5.60
C LYS A 226 7.23 12.25 6.25
N HIS A 227 6.52 12.68 7.29
CA HIS A 227 5.48 11.87 7.92
C HIS A 227 4.22 11.78 7.06
N GLU A 228 3.88 12.87 6.37
CA GLU A 228 2.80 12.91 5.39
C GLU A 228 3.36 13.24 4.00
N ILE A 229 3.01 12.41 3.02
CA ILE A 229 3.46 12.54 1.64
C ILE A 229 2.21 12.72 0.76
N TYR A 230 2.12 13.83 0.08
CA TYR A 230 1.02 14.12 -0.85
C TYR A 230 1.52 13.94 -2.29
N SER A 231 0.69 13.26 -3.11
CA SER A 231 1.02 13.04 -4.53
C SER A 231 -0.26 13.06 -5.37
N GLY A 232 -0.37 14.00 -6.28
CA GLY A 232 -1.56 14.17 -7.12
C GLY A 232 -1.42 15.36 -8.05
N GLY A 233 -2.51 15.73 -8.69
CA GLY A 233 -2.64 16.90 -9.55
C GLY A 233 -3.08 18.14 -8.75
N LYS A 234 -3.99 18.89 -9.35
CA LYS A 234 -4.52 20.14 -8.75
C LYS A 234 -5.38 19.90 -7.50
N GLU A 235 -5.83 18.68 -7.29
CA GLU A 235 -6.70 18.29 -6.17
C GLU A 235 -6.01 18.21 -4.81
N ILE A 236 -4.70 18.34 -4.78
CA ILE A 236 -3.90 18.32 -3.53
C ILE A 236 -3.53 19.70 -2.99
N TRP A 237 -4.02 20.77 -3.69
CA TRP A 237 -3.78 22.19 -3.31
C TRP A 237 -5.06 22.88 -2.90
#